data_ffd48404bfa9da02bbf45bcb6191ad21
#
_entry.id   ffd48404bfa9da02bbf45bcb6191ad21
#
_cell.length_a   1.000
_cell.length_b   1.000
_cell.length_c   1.000
_cell.angle_alpha   90.00
_cell.angle_beta   90.00
_cell.angle_gamma   90.00
#
_symmetry.space_group_name_H-M   'P 1'
#
loop_
_entity.id
_entity.type
_entity.pdbx_description
1 polymer ?
#
loop_
_entity_poly.entity_id
_entity_poly.type
_entity_poly.pdbx_seq_one_letter_code
_entity_poly.pdbx_strand_id
1 'polypeptide(L)'
;MALILFKWFLISWASVLPLRQVPFDEVGKTAHPFYLAVTEINHNAAAKTLEISCKMFADDLESILEKNYRTTLDITTDKDKSQFDRLIPDYVSKHIALTVDGKPVKYNFIGFEYDKESVYAYFEAEQVAGVSKMDVNNSMLCDFQDEQINILHVTVNGKRKSNRLVCPASLSSFSF
;
A
#
# COMPACT_ATOMS: atom_id res chain seq x y z
N MET A 1 -7.48 -62.82 54.80
CA MET A 1 -7.43 -62.78 53.35
C MET A 1 -8.38 -61.71 52.85
N ALA A 2 -8.18 -60.43 53.21
CA ALA A 2 -9.08 -59.33 52.81
C ALA A 2 -8.35 -57.97 52.56
N LEU A 3 -7.06 -57.97 52.23
CA LEU A 3 -6.22 -56.79 52.17
C LEU A 3 -5.50 -56.63 50.83
N ILE A 4 -5.81 -57.44 49.80
CA ILE A 4 -5.10 -57.37 48.47
C ILE A 4 -5.98 -56.81 47.36
N LEU A 5 -7.29 -56.66 47.55
CA LEU A 5 -8.20 -56.21 46.50
C LEU A 5 -8.42 -54.66 46.41
N PHE A 6 -7.82 -53.90 47.35
CA PHE A 6 -8.01 -52.43 47.37
C PHE A 6 -6.93 -51.62 46.63
N LYS A 7 -5.89 -52.31 46.16
CA LYS A 7 -4.76 -51.62 45.49
C LYS A 7 -4.92 -51.44 43.97
N TRP A 8 -5.92 -51.99 43.33
CA TRP A 8 -6.10 -51.96 41.93
C TRP A 8 -7.15 -50.95 41.42
N PHE A 9 -7.84 -50.24 42.35
CA PHE A 9 -8.92 -49.31 41.97
C PHE A 9 -8.49 -47.84 41.90
N LEU A 10 -7.23 -47.51 42.19
CA LEU A 10 -6.73 -46.14 42.21
C LEU A 10 -5.89 -45.74 40.99
N ILE A 11 -5.72 -46.60 39.99
CA ILE A 11 -4.85 -46.32 38.79
C ILE A 11 -5.67 -45.93 37.54
N SER A 12 -6.98 -45.97 37.59
CA SER A 12 -7.82 -45.77 36.39
C SER A 12 -8.47 -44.40 36.26
N TRP A 13 -8.10 -43.40 37.09
CA TRP A 13 -8.76 -42.07 37.01
C TRP A 13 -7.85 -40.91 36.60
N ALA A 14 -6.73 -41.18 35.99
CA ALA A 14 -5.74 -40.16 35.65
C ALA A 14 -5.47 -40.06 34.13
N SER A 15 -6.50 -40.10 33.29
CA SER A 15 -6.23 -39.94 31.82
C SER A 15 -7.42 -39.43 31.03
N VAL A 16 -8.13 -38.41 31.48
CA VAL A 16 -8.97 -37.61 30.59
C VAL A 16 -8.74 -36.14 30.94
N LEU A 17 -7.54 -35.65 30.65
CA LEU A 17 -7.35 -34.23 30.45
C LEU A 17 -7.86 -33.91 29.04
N PRO A 18 -8.87 -33.06 28.88
CA PRO A 18 -9.23 -32.59 27.57
C PRO A 18 -8.00 -31.84 27.00
N LEU A 19 -7.44 -32.36 25.92
CA LEU A 19 -6.53 -31.57 25.08
C LEU A 19 -7.30 -30.31 24.66
N ARG A 20 -7.02 -29.21 25.35
CA ARG A 20 -7.43 -27.89 24.88
C ARG A 20 -6.76 -27.72 23.53
N GLN A 21 -7.53 -27.86 22.46
CA GLN A 21 -7.11 -27.40 21.14
C GLN A 21 -6.90 -25.88 21.29
N VAL A 22 -5.65 -25.48 21.36
CA VAL A 22 -5.28 -24.09 21.17
C VAL A 22 -5.75 -23.77 19.75
N PRO A 23 -6.67 -22.81 19.54
CA PRO A 23 -6.98 -22.39 18.18
C PRO A 23 -5.64 -22.03 17.54
N PHE A 24 -5.36 -22.62 16.39
CA PHE A 24 -4.30 -22.16 15.51
C PHE A 24 -4.77 -20.75 15.12
N ASP A 25 -4.21 -19.73 15.79
CA ASP A 25 -4.42 -18.36 15.33
C ASP A 25 -4.04 -18.37 13.86
N GLU A 26 -4.98 -17.93 13.03
CA GLU A 26 -4.68 -17.59 11.63
C GLU A 26 -3.36 -16.84 11.65
N VAL A 27 -2.42 -17.29 10.82
CA VAL A 27 -1.16 -16.57 10.58
C VAL A 27 -1.60 -15.22 10.05
N GLY A 28 -1.82 -14.29 10.96
CA GLY A 28 -2.22 -12.93 10.63
C GLY A 28 -1.20 -12.39 9.65
N LYS A 29 -1.66 -11.76 8.58
CA LYS A 29 -0.81 -10.96 7.69
C LYS A 29 0.15 -10.20 8.61
N THR A 30 1.45 -10.39 8.45
CA THR A 30 2.46 -9.74 9.30
C THR A 30 2.31 -8.25 9.09
N ALA A 31 1.66 -7.58 10.06
CA ALA A 31 1.50 -6.14 10.00
C ALA A 31 2.91 -5.51 10.02
N HIS A 32 3.28 -4.79 8.98
CA HIS A 32 4.53 -4.04 8.97
C HIS A 32 4.46 -2.91 10.03
N PRO A 33 5.59 -2.51 10.61
CA PRO A 33 5.62 -1.64 11.80
C PRO A 33 5.20 -0.19 11.52
N PHE A 34 4.97 0.22 10.27
CA PHE A 34 4.58 1.57 9.87
C PHE A 34 3.87 1.56 8.51
N TYR A 35 2.92 2.45 8.34
CA TYR A 35 2.17 2.65 7.11
C TYR A 35 2.85 3.74 6.28
N LEU A 36 3.44 3.35 5.15
CA LEU A 36 4.27 4.23 4.35
C LEU A 36 4.03 4.01 2.85
N ALA A 37 3.78 5.11 2.14
CA ALA A 37 3.85 5.13 0.69
C ALA A 37 4.84 6.21 0.23
N VAL A 38 5.47 5.99 -0.92
CA VAL A 38 6.42 6.93 -1.53
C VAL A 38 5.95 7.25 -2.94
N THR A 39 5.80 8.52 -3.24
CA THR A 39 5.51 9.00 -4.60
C THR A 39 6.70 9.79 -5.11
N GLU A 40 7.26 9.35 -6.22
CA GLU A 40 8.32 10.05 -6.93
C GLU A 40 7.76 10.66 -8.21
N ILE A 41 8.07 11.92 -8.47
CA ILE A 41 7.68 12.64 -9.66
C ILE A 41 8.94 13.25 -10.29
N ASN A 42 9.30 12.82 -11.49
CA ASN A 42 10.46 13.27 -12.21
C ASN A 42 10.02 14.04 -13.48
N HIS A 43 10.47 15.27 -13.61
CA HIS A 43 10.27 16.03 -14.85
C HIS A 43 11.36 15.68 -15.86
N ASN A 44 10.96 15.04 -16.94
CA ASN A 44 11.80 14.79 -18.12
C ASN A 44 11.65 15.96 -19.10
N ALA A 45 12.58 16.92 -19.02
CA ALA A 45 12.52 18.11 -19.86
C ALA A 45 12.68 17.82 -21.36
N ALA A 46 13.42 16.77 -21.73
CA ALA A 46 13.62 16.38 -23.14
C ALA A 46 12.35 15.78 -23.75
N ALA A 47 11.67 14.89 -23.01
CA ALA A 47 10.41 14.30 -23.42
C ALA A 47 9.20 15.22 -23.16
N LYS A 48 9.35 16.25 -22.33
CA LYS A 48 8.29 17.12 -21.82
C LYS A 48 7.21 16.34 -21.09
N THR A 49 7.63 15.39 -20.23
CA THR A 49 6.73 14.55 -19.45
C THR A 49 7.02 14.66 -17.95
N LEU A 50 6.03 14.27 -17.15
CA LEU A 50 6.24 13.89 -15.75
C LEU A 50 6.14 12.38 -15.65
N GLU A 51 7.21 11.76 -15.19
CA GLU A 51 7.27 10.35 -14.86
C GLU A 51 6.92 10.20 -13.38
N ILE A 52 5.88 9.42 -13.06
CA ILE A 52 5.34 9.30 -11.71
C ILE A 52 5.42 7.84 -11.30
N SER A 53 5.97 7.58 -10.13
CA SER A 53 6.01 6.26 -9.53
C SER A 53 5.43 6.31 -8.12
N CYS A 54 4.51 5.41 -7.81
CA CYS A 54 3.89 5.26 -6.51
C CYS A 54 4.29 3.90 -5.94
N LYS A 55 5.07 3.90 -4.87
CA LYS A 55 5.48 2.70 -4.12
C LYS A 55 4.65 2.59 -2.86
N MET A 56 4.09 1.42 -2.58
CA MET A 56 3.33 1.10 -1.37
C MET A 56 3.48 -0.38 -1.00
N PHE A 57 3.12 -0.76 0.20
CA PHE A 57 3.08 -2.15 0.59
C PHE A 57 1.95 -2.89 -0.15
N ALA A 58 2.22 -4.13 -0.54
CA ALA A 58 1.31 -4.91 -1.36
C ALA A 58 0.03 -5.28 -0.60
N ASP A 59 0.16 -5.65 0.67
CA ASP A 59 -0.95 -6.01 1.54
C ASP A 59 -1.85 -4.81 1.89
N ASP A 60 -1.27 -3.60 2.02
CA ASP A 60 -2.05 -2.37 2.18
C ASP A 60 -2.85 -2.06 0.91
N LEU A 61 -2.20 -2.17 -0.27
CA LEU A 61 -2.88 -1.94 -1.55
C LEU A 61 -4.01 -2.95 -1.77
N GLU A 62 -3.77 -4.24 -1.56
CA GLU A 62 -4.80 -5.27 -1.65
C GLU A 62 -5.97 -4.94 -0.74
N SER A 63 -5.69 -4.68 0.55
CA SER A 63 -6.70 -4.43 1.57
C SER A 63 -7.56 -3.22 1.23
N ILE A 64 -6.97 -2.11 0.76
CA ILE A 64 -7.75 -0.92 0.40
C ILE A 64 -8.56 -1.11 -0.88
N LEU A 65 -8.01 -1.81 -1.88
CA LEU A 65 -8.74 -2.11 -3.10
C LEU A 65 -9.90 -3.06 -2.82
N GLU A 66 -9.70 -4.12 -2.03
CA GLU A 66 -10.76 -5.03 -1.61
C GLU A 66 -11.90 -4.29 -0.88
N LYS A 67 -11.53 -3.41 0.07
CA LYS A 67 -12.49 -2.60 0.82
C LYS A 67 -13.30 -1.67 -0.08
N ASN A 68 -12.63 -0.93 -0.97
CA ASN A 68 -13.27 0.11 -1.78
C ASN A 68 -14.08 -0.45 -2.95
N TYR A 69 -13.67 -1.61 -3.51
CA TYR A 69 -14.31 -2.19 -4.69
C TYR A 69 -15.09 -3.48 -4.39
N ARG A 70 -15.13 -3.93 -3.12
CA ARG A 70 -15.86 -5.13 -2.66
C ARG A 70 -15.50 -6.38 -3.47
N THR A 71 -14.22 -6.61 -3.65
CA THR A 71 -13.65 -7.74 -4.40
C THR A 71 -12.60 -8.44 -3.55
N THR A 72 -12.17 -9.63 -3.93
CA THR A 72 -11.02 -10.32 -3.35
C THR A 72 -9.90 -10.33 -4.37
N LEU A 73 -8.69 -9.98 -3.95
CA LEU A 73 -7.52 -9.80 -4.81
C LEU A 73 -6.32 -10.52 -4.22
N ASP A 74 -5.46 -11.03 -5.09
CA ASP A 74 -4.17 -11.60 -4.74
C ASP A 74 -3.14 -11.14 -5.79
N ILE A 75 -2.27 -10.19 -5.40
CA ILE A 75 -1.28 -9.59 -6.30
C ILE A 75 -0.19 -10.55 -6.72
N THR A 76 -0.04 -11.67 -6.00
CA THR A 76 0.95 -12.69 -6.32
C THR A 76 0.51 -13.59 -7.47
N THR A 77 -0.74 -13.49 -7.91
CA THR A 77 -1.33 -14.32 -8.96
C THR A 77 -1.55 -13.56 -10.25
N ASP A 78 -1.15 -14.13 -11.39
CA ASP A 78 -1.43 -13.58 -12.72
C ASP A 78 -2.94 -13.48 -13.01
N LYS A 79 -3.75 -14.27 -12.32
CA LYS A 79 -5.21 -14.29 -12.48
C LYS A 79 -5.84 -12.92 -12.20
N ASP A 80 -5.37 -12.22 -11.19
CA ASP A 80 -5.94 -10.95 -10.74
C ASP A 80 -5.27 -9.73 -11.36
N LYS A 81 -4.21 -9.94 -12.17
CA LYS A 81 -3.45 -8.86 -12.82
C LYS A 81 -4.35 -7.87 -13.57
N SER A 82 -5.30 -8.37 -14.36
CA SER A 82 -6.23 -7.51 -15.10
C SER A 82 -7.16 -6.68 -14.21
N GLN A 83 -7.46 -7.16 -12.99
CA GLN A 83 -8.21 -6.40 -12.01
C GLN A 83 -7.35 -5.28 -11.42
N PHE A 84 -6.09 -5.57 -11.08
CA PHE A 84 -5.13 -4.55 -10.62
C PHE A 84 -4.88 -3.49 -11.69
N ASP A 85 -4.69 -3.86 -12.97
CA ASP A 85 -4.53 -2.92 -14.09
C ASP A 85 -5.69 -1.94 -14.22
N ARG A 86 -6.89 -2.30 -13.77
CA ARG A 86 -8.07 -1.43 -13.76
C ARG A 86 -8.24 -0.65 -12.46
N LEU A 87 -8.01 -1.31 -11.31
CA LEU A 87 -8.34 -0.73 -10.01
C LEU A 87 -7.26 0.22 -9.49
N ILE A 88 -5.98 -0.05 -9.76
CA ILE A 88 -4.87 0.82 -9.36
C ILE A 88 -5.03 2.23 -9.95
N PRO A 89 -5.19 2.43 -11.28
CA PRO A 89 -5.33 3.78 -11.81
C PRO A 89 -6.60 4.49 -11.34
N ASP A 90 -7.70 3.79 -11.18
CA ASP A 90 -8.93 4.39 -10.64
C ASP A 90 -8.74 4.85 -9.19
N TYR A 91 -8.08 4.05 -8.34
CA TYR A 91 -7.76 4.41 -6.97
C TYR A 91 -6.79 5.60 -6.90
N VAL A 92 -5.66 5.52 -7.62
CA VAL A 92 -4.63 6.57 -7.60
C VAL A 92 -5.18 7.89 -8.12
N SER A 93 -5.99 7.90 -9.17
CA SER A 93 -6.58 9.12 -9.72
C SER A 93 -7.53 9.85 -8.75
N LYS A 94 -8.09 9.14 -7.78
CA LYS A 94 -8.94 9.73 -6.73
C LYS A 94 -8.13 10.32 -5.58
N HIS A 95 -6.88 9.86 -5.40
CA HIS A 95 -6.05 10.20 -4.25
C HIS A 95 -4.84 11.07 -4.58
N ILE A 96 -4.43 11.15 -5.86
CA ILE A 96 -3.34 12.01 -6.31
C ILE A 96 -3.87 13.01 -7.33
N ALA A 97 -3.66 14.30 -7.07
CA ALA A 97 -3.89 15.37 -8.03
C ALA A 97 -2.66 16.25 -8.13
N LEU A 98 -2.29 16.61 -9.37
CA LEU A 98 -1.12 17.39 -9.70
C LEU A 98 -1.53 18.72 -10.33
N THR A 99 -0.85 19.78 -9.92
CA THR A 99 -0.98 21.11 -10.55
C THR A 99 0.42 21.65 -10.83
N VAL A 100 0.70 22.00 -12.08
CA VAL A 100 1.97 22.60 -12.50
C VAL A 100 1.71 24.03 -12.96
N ASP A 101 2.42 24.99 -12.35
CA ASP A 101 2.30 26.41 -12.64
C ASP A 101 0.84 26.91 -12.66
N GLY A 102 0.04 26.41 -11.70
CA GLY A 102 -1.37 26.76 -11.54
C GLY A 102 -2.34 26.02 -12.47
N LYS A 103 -1.88 25.08 -13.30
CA LYS A 103 -2.71 24.32 -14.23
C LYS A 103 -2.80 22.85 -13.78
N PRO A 104 -4.01 22.28 -13.68
CA PRO A 104 -4.17 20.85 -13.40
C PRO A 104 -3.51 19.99 -14.49
N VAL A 105 -2.81 18.96 -14.08
CA VAL A 105 -2.13 18.00 -14.96
C VAL A 105 -2.82 16.65 -14.87
N LYS A 106 -3.20 16.10 -16.03
CA LYS A 106 -3.70 14.73 -16.14
C LYS A 106 -2.54 13.78 -16.42
N TYR A 107 -2.62 12.58 -15.91
CA TYR A 107 -1.63 11.54 -16.14
C TYR A 107 -2.32 10.23 -16.50
N ASN A 108 -1.61 9.38 -17.24
CA ASN A 108 -2.08 8.09 -17.70
C ASN A 108 -1.32 6.98 -16.97
N PHE A 109 -2.00 5.88 -16.69
CA PHE A 109 -1.39 4.69 -16.13
C PHE A 109 -0.56 3.97 -17.18
N ILE A 110 0.65 3.57 -16.82
CA ILE A 110 1.59 2.84 -17.68
C ILE A 110 1.61 1.36 -17.33
N GLY A 111 1.52 1.04 -16.04
CA GLY A 111 1.57 -0.33 -15.54
C GLY A 111 1.94 -0.38 -14.07
N PHE A 112 2.04 -1.59 -13.54
CA PHE A 112 2.55 -1.81 -12.19
C PHE A 112 3.49 -3.01 -12.15
N GLU A 113 4.32 -3.01 -11.12
CA GLU A 113 5.21 -4.13 -10.78
C GLU A 113 5.01 -4.51 -9.33
N TYR A 114 5.06 -5.82 -9.06
CA TYR A 114 5.11 -6.39 -7.72
C TYR A 114 6.53 -6.93 -7.47
N ASP A 115 7.20 -6.38 -6.48
CA ASP A 115 8.54 -6.82 -6.05
C ASP A 115 8.53 -7.09 -4.54
N LYS A 116 8.57 -8.36 -4.17
CA LYS A 116 8.57 -8.86 -2.79
C LYS A 116 7.33 -8.42 -2.01
N GLU A 117 7.47 -7.36 -1.21
CA GLU A 117 6.41 -6.83 -0.33
C GLU A 117 5.86 -5.50 -0.83
N SER A 118 6.34 -5.02 -1.99
CA SER A 118 6.01 -3.69 -2.52
C SER A 118 5.38 -3.75 -3.89
N VAL A 119 4.46 -2.84 -4.14
CA VAL A 119 3.92 -2.54 -5.46
C VAL A 119 4.44 -1.20 -5.91
N TYR A 120 4.87 -1.13 -7.15
CA TYR A 120 5.26 0.09 -7.85
C TYR A 120 4.25 0.33 -8.97
N ALA A 121 3.45 1.38 -8.88
CA ALA A 121 2.53 1.79 -9.92
C ALA A 121 3.09 2.99 -10.67
N TYR A 122 3.14 2.91 -12.01
CA TYR A 122 3.76 3.88 -12.90
C TYR A 122 2.73 4.65 -13.69
N PHE A 123 2.93 5.97 -13.76
CA PHE A 123 2.08 6.88 -14.53
C PHE A 123 2.94 7.89 -15.28
N GLU A 124 2.40 8.46 -16.35
CA GLU A 124 3.03 9.51 -17.11
C GLU A 124 2.04 10.63 -17.44
N ALA A 125 2.49 11.87 -17.28
CA ALA A 125 1.80 13.05 -17.78
C ALA A 125 2.57 13.66 -18.94
N GLU A 126 1.90 13.86 -20.05
CA GLU A 126 2.48 14.43 -21.27
C GLU A 126 2.31 15.96 -21.33
N GLN A 127 3.04 16.59 -22.24
CA GLN A 127 2.94 18.02 -22.58
C GLN A 127 3.31 18.97 -21.41
N VAL A 128 4.21 18.55 -20.53
CA VAL A 128 4.76 19.37 -19.44
C VAL A 128 6.12 19.92 -19.87
N ALA A 129 6.13 21.07 -20.53
CA ALA A 129 7.36 21.65 -21.09
C ALA A 129 8.33 22.20 -20.02
N GLY A 130 7.83 22.59 -18.87
CA GLY A 130 8.63 23.12 -17.75
C GLY A 130 7.83 23.11 -16.45
N VAL A 131 8.54 23.21 -15.34
CA VAL A 131 7.96 23.24 -14.00
C VAL A 131 8.69 24.29 -13.18
N SER A 132 8.01 25.38 -12.84
CA SER A 132 8.49 26.39 -11.87
C SER A 132 7.91 26.13 -10.49
N LYS A 133 6.64 25.70 -10.45
CA LYS A 133 5.94 25.33 -9.22
C LYS A 133 5.11 24.08 -9.46
N MET A 134 5.15 23.15 -8.52
CA MET A 134 4.29 21.97 -8.50
C MET A 134 3.56 21.88 -7.18
N ASP A 135 2.23 21.83 -7.23
CA ASP A 135 1.38 21.52 -6.11
C ASP A 135 0.89 20.07 -6.26
N VAL A 136 1.04 19.28 -5.21
CA VAL A 136 0.67 17.87 -5.17
C VAL A 136 -0.32 17.68 -4.02
N ASN A 137 -1.49 17.17 -4.35
CA ASN A 137 -2.40 16.59 -3.37
C ASN A 137 -2.19 15.08 -3.39
N ASN A 138 -1.80 14.49 -2.27
CA ASN A 138 -1.57 13.04 -2.14
C ASN A 138 -2.20 12.54 -0.83
N SER A 139 -3.34 11.89 -0.94
CA SER A 139 -4.08 11.25 0.14
C SER A 139 -4.07 9.71 0.02
N MET A 140 -3.07 9.15 -0.64
CA MET A 140 -2.92 7.70 -0.79
C MET A 140 -2.98 7.00 0.56
N LEU A 141 -3.82 5.95 0.66
CA LEU A 141 -4.01 5.12 1.85
C LEU A 141 -4.50 5.85 3.13
N CYS A 142 -4.83 7.15 3.05
CA CYS A 142 -5.42 7.89 4.18
C CYS A 142 -6.84 7.41 4.53
N ASP A 143 -7.53 6.76 3.60
CA ASP A 143 -8.83 6.11 3.79
C ASP A 143 -8.71 4.68 4.35
N PHE A 144 -7.47 4.20 4.50
CA PHE A 144 -7.13 2.90 5.08
C PHE A 144 -6.58 3.02 6.50
N GLN A 145 -5.62 3.96 6.73
CA GLN A 145 -4.94 4.14 8.01
C GLN A 145 -4.78 5.62 8.37
N ASP A 146 -5.21 6.00 9.58
CA ASP A 146 -5.12 7.37 10.07
C ASP A 146 -3.67 7.85 10.28
N GLU A 147 -2.74 6.92 10.54
CA GLU A 147 -1.31 7.20 10.74
C GLU A 147 -0.48 7.04 9.44
N GLN A 148 -1.13 6.96 8.29
CA GLN A 148 -0.45 6.84 7.00
C GLN A 148 0.54 7.97 6.76
N ILE A 149 1.73 7.60 6.32
CA ILE A 149 2.80 8.51 5.92
C ILE A 149 2.96 8.45 4.40
N ASN A 150 2.83 9.61 3.75
CA ASN A 150 3.09 9.77 2.33
C ASN A 150 4.36 10.60 2.13
N ILE A 151 5.42 10.00 1.59
CA ILE A 151 6.64 10.71 1.23
C ILE A 151 6.54 11.11 -0.24
N LEU A 152 6.74 12.38 -0.50
CA LEU A 152 6.78 12.96 -1.85
C LEU A 152 8.22 13.33 -2.21
N HIS A 153 8.66 12.90 -3.37
CA HIS A 153 9.90 13.32 -3.99
C HIS A 153 9.60 13.93 -5.36
N VAL A 154 9.98 15.17 -5.56
CA VAL A 154 9.82 15.85 -6.85
C VAL A 154 11.18 16.28 -7.36
N THR A 155 11.52 15.86 -8.57
CA THR A 155 12.79 16.20 -9.25
C THR A 155 12.51 17.01 -10.51
N VAL A 156 13.07 18.21 -10.58
CA VAL A 156 12.99 19.09 -11.75
C VAL A 156 14.39 19.62 -12.07
N ASN A 157 14.83 19.49 -13.31
CA ASN A 157 16.17 19.92 -13.74
C ASN A 157 17.29 19.39 -12.85
N GLY A 158 17.19 18.13 -12.41
CA GLY A 158 18.14 17.47 -11.52
C GLY A 158 18.08 17.92 -10.05
N LYS A 159 17.24 18.88 -9.69
CA LYS A 159 17.04 19.30 -8.29
C LYS A 159 15.89 18.48 -7.68
N ARG A 160 16.20 17.69 -6.66
CA ARG A 160 15.21 16.92 -5.91
C ARG A 160 14.78 17.69 -4.66
N LYS A 161 13.48 17.80 -4.47
CA LYS A 161 12.84 18.28 -3.24
C LYS A 161 11.94 17.20 -2.68
N SER A 162 11.82 17.16 -1.36
CA SER A 162 11.04 16.11 -0.68
C SER A 162 10.17 16.72 0.40
N ASN A 163 9.02 16.11 0.63
CA ASN A 163 8.15 16.42 1.75
C ASN A 163 7.58 15.14 2.33
N ARG A 164 7.22 15.17 3.61
CA ARG A 164 6.57 14.10 4.35
C ARG A 164 5.19 14.59 4.79
N LEU A 165 4.16 13.92 4.34
CA LEU A 165 2.76 14.16 4.74
C LEU A 165 2.35 13.04 5.70
N VAL A 166 1.61 13.39 6.74
CA VAL A 166 0.98 12.44 7.67
C VAL A 166 -0.52 12.71 7.60
N CYS A 167 -1.30 11.69 7.32
CA CYS A 167 -2.75 11.86 7.22
C CYS A 167 -3.34 12.55 8.48
N PRO A 168 -4.28 13.46 8.32
CA PRO A 168 -5.02 13.78 7.09
C PRO A 168 -4.35 14.85 6.19
N ALA A 169 -3.12 15.30 6.49
CA ALA A 169 -2.43 16.27 5.63
C ALA A 169 -2.09 15.62 4.28
N SER A 170 -2.52 16.25 3.19
CA SER A 170 -2.38 15.71 1.84
C SER A 170 -1.73 16.69 0.85
N LEU A 171 -1.59 17.98 1.21
CA LEU A 171 -1.12 19.01 0.27
C LEU A 171 0.36 19.34 0.47
N SER A 172 1.08 19.44 -0.63
CA SER A 172 2.48 19.87 -0.67
C SER A 172 2.75 20.76 -1.88
N SER A 173 3.59 21.77 -1.70
CA SER A 173 4.04 22.70 -2.77
C SER A 173 5.55 22.65 -2.90
N PHE A 174 6.02 22.61 -4.15
CA PHE A 174 7.42 22.61 -4.54
C PHE A 174 7.67 23.73 -5.54
N SER A 175 8.70 24.57 -5.31
CA SER A 175 9.13 25.62 -6.26
C SER A 175 10.57 25.34 -6.70
N PHE A 176 10.91 25.53 -7.97
CA PHE A 176 12.18 25.17 -8.59
C PHE A 176 12.86 26.33 -9.29
#